data_57b881ad6494d6d2b9f1d6b9cd345472
#
_entry.id   57b881ad6494d6d2b9f1d6b9cd345472
#
_cell.length_a   1.000
_cell.length_b   1.000
_cell.length_c   1.000
_cell.angle_alpha   90.00
_cell.angle_beta   90.00
_cell.angle_gamma   90.00
#
_symmetry.space_group_name_H-M   'P 1'
#
loop_
_entity.id
_entity.type
_entity.pdbx_description
1 polymer ?
#
loop_
_entity_poly.entity_id
_entity_poly.type
_entity_poly.pdbx_seq_one_letter_code
_entity_poly.pdbx_strand_id
1 'polypeptide(L)'
;MKCPFCNQDNTRVVDSRPVEDTNSIRRRRLCDACGRRFSTYEKVESIPLTVIKKDQNREQYNRSKIQSGILRACYKRPISVDKIEEMMDAIEGEIFNTEEKEISSTRIGEIVMEHLKDLDAVAYVRFASVYREFKDVSTFMDELKKFMN
;
A
#
# COMPACT_ATOMS: atom_id res chain seq x y z
N MET A 1 -12.27 26.73 12.32
CA MET A 1 -11.77 25.75 13.31
C MET A 1 -11.84 26.36 14.70
N LYS A 2 -12.47 25.68 15.63
CA LYS A 2 -12.64 26.19 16.99
C LYS A 2 -11.32 26.15 17.78
N CYS A 3 -11.16 27.20 18.61
CA CYS A 3 -10.01 27.29 19.51
C CYS A 3 -10.11 26.22 20.62
N PRO A 4 -9.07 25.40 20.89
CA PRO A 4 -9.12 24.39 21.93
C PRO A 4 -9.17 24.94 23.35
N PHE A 5 -8.92 26.24 23.53
CA PHE A 5 -8.89 26.88 24.85
C PHE A 5 -10.19 27.64 25.23
N CYS A 6 -10.81 28.33 24.26
CA CYS A 6 -12.00 29.11 24.52
C CYS A 6 -13.22 28.68 23.69
N ASN A 7 -13.07 27.70 22.83
CA ASN A 7 -14.09 27.11 21.96
C ASN A 7 -14.75 28.08 20.95
N GLN A 8 -14.19 29.31 20.79
CA GLN A 8 -14.65 30.28 19.80
C GLN A 8 -14.09 29.91 18.41
N ASP A 9 -14.87 30.15 17.37
CA ASP A 9 -14.53 29.87 15.97
C ASP A 9 -13.84 31.05 15.27
N ASN A 10 -12.98 31.73 15.98
CA ASN A 10 -12.27 32.92 15.50
C ASN A 10 -10.75 32.67 15.55
N THR A 11 -10.28 31.75 14.70
CA THR A 11 -8.86 31.36 14.62
C THR A 11 -8.32 31.58 13.21
N ARG A 12 -7.10 32.10 13.12
CA ARG A 12 -6.39 32.29 11.84
C ARG A 12 -5.01 31.62 11.84
N VAL A 13 -4.53 31.25 10.67
CA VAL A 13 -3.19 30.71 10.48
C VAL A 13 -2.18 31.86 10.42
N VAL A 14 -1.14 31.79 11.25
CA VAL A 14 -0.07 32.81 11.31
C VAL A 14 1.25 32.30 10.73
N ASP A 15 1.46 30.98 10.66
CA ASP A 15 2.65 30.37 10.06
C ASP A 15 2.30 28.95 9.54
N SER A 16 2.97 28.52 8.47
CA SER A 16 2.83 27.19 7.87
C SER A 16 4.20 26.69 7.46
N ARG A 17 4.54 25.48 7.90
CA ARG A 17 5.81 24.83 7.56
C ARG A 17 5.61 23.35 7.22
N PRO A 18 6.32 22.82 6.20
CA PRO A 18 6.37 21.39 5.99
C PRO A 18 7.04 20.72 7.21
N VAL A 19 6.62 19.50 7.51
CA VAL A 19 7.26 18.68 8.53
C VAL A 19 8.21 17.73 7.79
N GLU A 20 9.51 17.82 8.11
CA GLU A 20 10.52 16.91 7.58
C GLU A 20 10.14 15.47 7.95
N ASP A 21 10.46 14.52 7.09
CA ASP A 21 10.18 13.08 7.21
C ASP A 21 8.68 12.67 7.16
N THR A 22 7.77 13.61 7.00
CA THR A 22 6.34 13.29 6.85
C THR A 22 5.69 14.16 5.77
N ASN A 23 4.79 13.58 4.97
CA ASN A 23 4.01 14.35 4.01
C ASN A 23 2.89 15.12 4.71
N SER A 24 3.29 16.05 5.60
CA SER A 24 2.36 16.84 6.40
C SER A 24 2.80 18.30 6.51
N ILE A 25 1.84 19.19 6.77
CA ILE A 25 2.06 20.62 6.98
C ILE A 25 1.65 20.96 8.41
N ARG A 26 2.58 21.53 9.17
CA ARG A 26 2.30 22.12 10.47
C ARG A 26 1.83 23.54 10.28
N ARG A 27 0.65 23.86 10.82
CA ARG A 27 0.10 25.22 10.82
C ARG A 27 0.04 25.77 12.24
N ARG A 28 0.67 26.94 12.46
CA ARG A 28 0.57 27.66 13.71
C ARG A 28 -0.65 28.61 13.63
N ARG A 29 -1.54 28.50 14.58
CA ARG A 29 -2.77 29.27 14.63
C ARG A 29 -2.80 30.20 15.83
N LEU A 30 -3.46 31.35 15.66
CA LEU A 30 -3.77 32.30 16.70
C LEU A 30 -5.29 32.43 16.84
N CYS A 31 -5.79 32.39 18.06
CA CYS A 31 -7.18 32.73 18.35
C CYS A 31 -7.30 34.23 18.63
N ASP A 32 -8.09 34.93 17.83
CA ASP A 32 -8.29 36.36 18.01
C ASP A 32 -9.19 36.69 19.22
N ALA A 33 -9.98 35.72 19.72
CA ALA A 33 -10.82 35.90 20.88
C ALA A 33 -10.04 35.80 22.20
N CYS A 34 -9.17 34.84 22.38
CA CYS A 34 -8.42 34.61 23.62
C CYS A 34 -6.90 34.86 23.52
N GLY A 35 -6.38 35.23 22.35
CA GLY A 35 -4.95 35.51 22.11
C GLY A 35 -4.03 34.32 22.20
N ARG A 36 -4.52 33.11 22.46
CA ARG A 36 -3.68 31.92 22.59
C ARG A 36 -3.31 31.34 21.23
N ARG A 37 -2.12 30.73 21.17
CA ARG A 37 -1.59 30.04 19.99
C ARG A 37 -1.64 28.54 20.19
N PHE A 38 -1.93 27.82 19.08
CA PHE A 38 -1.89 26.36 19.03
C PHE A 38 -1.44 25.90 17.66
N SER A 39 -1.00 24.67 17.54
CA SER A 39 -0.56 24.08 16.28
C SER A 39 -1.57 23.04 15.81
N THR A 40 -1.79 23.01 14.51
CA THR A 40 -2.54 21.97 13.82
C THR A 40 -1.66 21.32 12.76
N TYR A 41 -2.00 20.09 12.37
CA TYR A 41 -1.31 19.36 11.32
C TYR A 41 -2.30 19.02 10.22
N GLU A 42 -1.94 19.36 9.00
CA GLU A 42 -2.65 18.92 7.80
C GLU A 42 -1.90 17.73 7.23
N LYS A 43 -2.59 16.59 7.10
CA LYS A 43 -2.06 15.34 6.56
C LYS A 43 -2.98 14.88 5.45
N VAL A 44 -2.39 14.23 4.44
CA VAL A 44 -3.21 13.52 3.46
C VAL A 44 -3.98 12.42 4.18
N GLU A 45 -5.28 12.39 4.01
CA GLU A 45 -6.13 11.34 4.56
C GLU A 45 -5.78 10.03 3.87
N SER A 46 -5.24 9.08 4.63
CA SER A 46 -5.09 7.72 4.16
C SER A 46 -6.42 6.99 4.35
N ILE A 47 -7.09 6.69 3.25
CA ILE A 47 -8.27 5.82 3.30
C ILE A 47 -7.77 4.42 3.67
N PRO A 48 -8.18 3.85 4.80
CA PRO A 48 -7.78 2.50 5.17
C PRO A 48 -8.39 1.51 4.16
N LEU A 49 -7.53 0.79 3.44
CA LEU A 49 -7.94 -0.25 2.52
C LEU A 49 -8.10 -1.56 3.29
N THR A 50 -9.25 -2.20 3.15
CA THR A 50 -9.55 -3.50 3.74
C THR A 50 -9.33 -4.61 2.73
N VAL A 51 -8.64 -5.66 3.14
CA VAL A 51 -8.43 -6.87 2.34
C VAL A 51 -9.43 -7.94 2.76
N ILE A 52 -10.20 -8.43 1.80
CA ILE A 52 -11.11 -9.56 1.97
C ILE A 52 -10.37 -10.86 1.63
N LYS A 53 -10.19 -11.72 2.61
CA LYS A 53 -9.53 -13.02 2.44
C LYS A 53 -10.43 -14.07 1.79
N LYS A 54 -9.87 -15.19 1.34
CA LYS A 54 -10.60 -16.32 0.75
C LYS A 54 -11.69 -16.87 1.68
N ASP A 55 -11.47 -16.86 2.99
CA ASP A 55 -12.43 -17.27 4.03
C ASP A 55 -13.43 -16.17 4.43
N GLN A 56 -13.48 -15.07 3.66
CA GLN A 56 -14.33 -13.90 3.90
C GLN A 56 -13.95 -13.06 5.13
N ASN A 57 -12.88 -13.39 5.83
CA ASN A 57 -12.33 -12.52 6.89
C ASN A 57 -11.77 -11.23 6.28
N ARG A 58 -11.88 -10.15 7.04
CA ARG A 58 -11.40 -8.82 6.68
C ARG A 58 -10.21 -8.44 7.54
N GLU A 59 -9.16 -7.94 6.90
CA GLU A 59 -7.99 -7.37 7.57
C GLU A 59 -7.57 -6.08 6.89
N GLN A 60 -6.83 -5.23 7.61
CA GLN A 60 -6.25 -4.05 6.98
C GLN A 60 -5.14 -4.45 6.00
N TYR A 61 -5.04 -3.69 4.90
CA TYR A 61 -3.93 -3.81 3.96
C TYR A 61 -2.59 -3.66 4.69
N ASN A 62 -1.66 -4.54 4.39
CA ASN A 62 -0.32 -4.53 4.97
C ASN A 62 0.73 -4.78 3.89
N ARG A 63 1.45 -3.71 3.51
CA ARG A 63 2.55 -3.75 2.53
C ARG A 63 3.58 -4.84 2.85
N SER A 64 3.96 -4.97 4.12
CA SER A 64 5.00 -5.92 4.54
C SER A 64 4.64 -7.38 4.26
N LYS A 65 3.36 -7.74 4.28
CA LYS A 65 2.91 -9.10 3.95
C LYS A 65 3.16 -9.43 2.48
N ILE A 66 2.82 -8.50 1.59
CA ILE A 66 3.02 -8.66 0.13
C ILE A 66 4.52 -8.68 -0.18
N GLN A 67 5.26 -7.72 0.36
CA GLN A 67 6.71 -7.60 0.18
C GLN A 67 7.44 -8.86 0.64
N SER A 68 7.07 -9.45 1.77
CA SER A 68 7.64 -10.70 2.26
C SER A 68 7.40 -11.87 1.30
N GLY A 69 6.21 -11.95 0.70
CA GLY A 69 5.88 -12.97 -0.30
C GLY A 69 6.73 -12.82 -1.56
N ILE A 70 6.88 -11.60 -2.04
CA ILE A 70 7.70 -11.27 -3.21
C ILE A 70 9.19 -11.57 -2.95
N LEU A 71 9.72 -11.15 -1.81
CA LEU A 71 11.11 -11.40 -1.43
C LEU A 71 11.43 -12.89 -1.38
N ARG A 72 10.53 -13.72 -0.86
CA ARG A 72 10.69 -15.20 -0.87
C ARG A 72 10.70 -15.75 -2.28
N ALA A 73 9.86 -15.26 -3.17
CA ALA A 73 9.81 -15.68 -4.56
C ALA A 73 11.09 -15.28 -5.32
N CYS A 74 11.62 -14.10 -5.03
CA CYS A 74 12.83 -13.54 -5.65
C CYS A 74 14.14 -14.03 -5.00
N TYR A 75 14.08 -14.87 -3.97
CA TYR A 75 15.29 -15.35 -3.27
C TYR A 75 16.26 -16.07 -4.20
N LYS A 76 17.54 -15.68 -4.15
CA LYS A 76 18.62 -16.13 -5.04
C LYS A 76 18.37 -15.86 -6.54
N ARG A 77 17.51 -14.89 -6.88
CA ARG A 77 17.41 -14.39 -8.25
C ARG A 77 18.23 -13.10 -8.40
N PRO A 78 18.76 -12.80 -9.59
CA PRO A 78 19.55 -11.59 -9.85
C PRO A 78 18.65 -10.34 -9.99
N ILE A 79 17.88 -10.05 -8.94
CA ILE A 79 16.93 -8.93 -8.88
C ILE A 79 17.39 -8.02 -7.76
N SER A 80 17.61 -6.74 -8.05
CA SER A 80 18.02 -5.76 -7.05
C SER A 80 16.86 -5.42 -6.11
N VAL A 81 17.20 -5.00 -4.89
CA VAL A 81 16.21 -4.51 -3.92
C VAL A 81 15.44 -3.31 -4.48
N ASP A 82 16.13 -2.41 -5.19
CA ASP A 82 15.50 -1.23 -5.80
C ASP A 82 14.40 -1.60 -6.80
N LYS A 83 14.63 -2.62 -7.65
CA LYS A 83 13.59 -3.14 -8.55
C LYS A 83 12.41 -3.74 -7.83
N ILE A 84 12.63 -4.38 -6.69
CA ILE A 84 11.53 -4.92 -5.87
C ILE A 84 10.73 -3.78 -5.26
N GLU A 85 11.39 -2.72 -4.78
CA GLU A 85 10.70 -1.54 -4.24
C GLU A 85 9.91 -0.80 -5.35
N GLU A 86 10.50 -0.57 -6.52
CA GLU A 86 9.80 0.02 -7.67
C GLU A 86 8.55 -0.79 -8.06
N MET A 87 8.68 -2.12 -8.09
CA MET A 87 7.55 -3.01 -8.35
C MET A 87 6.49 -2.93 -7.25
N MET A 88 6.89 -2.87 -5.98
CA MET A 88 5.97 -2.70 -4.85
C MET A 88 5.19 -1.39 -4.94
N ASP A 89 5.86 -0.29 -5.31
CA ASP A 89 5.22 1.01 -5.48
C ASP A 89 4.22 1.00 -6.64
N ALA A 90 4.56 0.33 -7.75
CA ALA A 90 3.66 0.15 -8.88
C ALA A 90 2.42 -0.69 -8.49
N ILE A 91 2.62 -1.80 -7.78
CA ILE A 91 1.53 -2.65 -7.26
C ILE A 91 0.61 -1.85 -6.33
N GLU A 92 1.17 -1.08 -5.40
CA GLU A 92 0.37 -0.22 -4.51
C GLU A 92 -0.36 0.87 -5.29
N GLY A 93 0.27 1.46 -6.30
CA GLY A 93 -0.39 2.41 -7.20
C GLY A 93 -1.64 1.83 -7.84
N GLU A 94 -1.61 0.57 -8.32
CA GLU A 94 -2.78 -0.11 -8.86
C GLU A 94 -3.83 -0.43 -7.80
N ILE A 95 -3.40 -0.94 -6.62
CA ILE A 95 -4.30 -1.30 -5.53
C ILE A 95 -5.06 -0.07 -5.00
N PHE A 96 -4.38 1.07 -4.83
CA PHE A 96 -4.98 2.28 -4.28
C PHE A 96 -5.63 3.20 -5.33
N ASN A 97 -5.43 2.93 -6.62
CA ASN A 97 -6.07 3.69 -7.69
C ASN A 97 -7.55 3.30 -7.90
N THR A 98 -8.00 2.25 -7.23
CA THR A 98 -9.43 1.93 -7.18
C THR A 98 -10.10 2.80 -6.12
N GLU A 99 -11.24 3.40 -6.44
CA GLU A 99 -12.05 4.17 -5.46
C GLU A 99 -12.70 3.27 -4.39
N GLU A 100 -12.48 1.97 -4.48
CA GLU A 100 -13.04 0.96 -3.58
C GLU A 100 -12.26 0.94 -2.26
N LYS A 101 -12.98 0.84 -1.17
CA LYS A 101 -12.41 0.71 0.18
C LYS A 101 -12.04 -0.73 0.54
N GLU A 102 -12.40 -1.68 -0.28
CA GLU A 102 -12.16 -3.11 -0.09
C GLU A 102 -11.58 -3.72 -1.37
N ILE A 103 -10.63 -4.64 -1.20
CA ILE A 103 -10.03 -5.43 -2.28
C ILE A 103 -9.90 -6.89 -1.85
N SER A 104 -10.14 -7.84 -2.74
CA SER A 104 -9.93 -9.25 -2.43
C SER A 104 -8.43 -9.61 -2.42
N SER A 105 -8.03 -10.50 -1.53
CA SER A 105 -6.66 -11.05 -1.53
C SER A 105 -6.32 -11.76 -2.85
N THR A 106 -7.34 -12.31 -3.54
CA THR A 106 -7.21 -12.90 -4.86
C THR A 106 -6.80 -11.85 -5.89
N ARG A 107 -7.45 -10.68 -5.89
CA ARG A 107 -7.09 -9.61 -6.83
C ARG A 107 -5.70 -9.06 -6.57
N ILE A 108 -5.31 -8.89 -5.29
CA ILE A 108 -3.94 -8.49 -4.94
C ILE A 108 -2.92 -9.49 -5.49
N GLY A 109 -3.17 -10.78 -5.30
CA GLY A 109 -2.27 -11.82 -5.81
C GLY A 109 -2.16 -11.83 -7.33
N GLU A 110 -3.24 -11.57 -8.06
CA GLU A 110 -3.22 -11.44 -9.52
C GLU A 110 -2.36 -10.25 -9.96
N ILE A 111 -2.51 -9.09 -9.33
CA ILE A 111 -1.69 -7.91 -9.60
C ILE A 111 -0.20 -8.22 -9.36
N VAL A 112 0.13 -8.83 -8.23
CA VAL A 112 1.52 -9.23 -7.92
C VAL A 112 2.07 -10.18 -8.99
N MET A 113 1.27 -11.15 -9.43
CA MET A 113 1.67 -12.12 -10.45
C MET A 113 1.90 -11.47 -11.82
N GLU A 114 1.08 -10.50 -12.22
CA GLU A 114 1.27 -9.75 -13.46
C GLU A 114 2.63 -9.02 -13.45
N HIS A 115 2.97 -8.33 -12.36
CA HIS A 115 4.26 -7.66 -12.21
C HIS A 115 5.45 -8.63 -12.13
N LEU A 116 5.31 -9.75 -11.42
CA LEU A 116 6.37 -10.77 -11.35
C LEU A 116 6.62 -11.44 -12.69
N LYS A 117 5.60 -11.61 -13.51
CA LYS A 117 5.71 -12.18 -14.85
C LYS A 117 6.69 -11.40 -15.73
N ASP A 118 6.63 -10.08 -15.66
CA ASP A 118 7.49 -9.19 -16.43
C ASP A 118 8.88 -9.05 -15.81
N LEU A 119 9.01 -9.27 -14.51
CA LEU A 119 10.27 -9.12 -13.79
C LEU A 119 11.17 -10.36 -13.88
N ASP A 120 10.65 -11.54 -13.56
CA ASP A 120 11.39 -12.80 -13.53
C ASP A 120 10.45 -14.01 -13.55
N ALA A 121 10.57 -14.84 -14.59
CA ALA A 121 9.72 -16.02 -14.78
C ALA A 121 9.82 -17.05 -13.65
N VAL A 122 11.01 -17.22 -13.04
CA VAL A 122 11.21 -18.17 -11.94
C VAL A 122 10.56 -17.64 -10.66
N ALA A 123 10.71 -16.35 -10.37
CA ALA A 123 10.04 -15.71 -9.23
C ALA A 123 8.50 -15.78 -9.38
N TYR A 124 7.98 -15.56 -10.59
CA TYR A 124 6.57 -15.75 -10.88
C TYR A 124 6.10 -17.17 -10.54
N VAL A 125 6.78 -18.21 -11.05
CA VAL A 125 6.40 -19.60 -10.83
C VAL A 125 6.42 -19.96 -9.35
N ARG A 126 7.43 -19.50 -8.61
CA ARG A 126 7.53 -19.70 -7.16
C ARG A 126 6.37 -19.04 -6.41
N PHE A 127 6.04 -17.81 -6.74
CA PHE A 127 4.92 -17.10 -6.13
C PHE A 127 3.61 -17.79 -6.48
N ALA A 128 3.39 -18.13 -7.76
CA ALA A 128 2.19 -18.81 -8.22
C ALA A 128 2.00 -20.17 -7.55
N SER A 129 3.09 -20.91 -7.29
CA SER A 129 3.02 -22.23 -6.64
C SER A 129 2.44 -22.19 -5.22
N VAL A 130 2.68 -21.08 -4.51
CA VAL A 130 2.13 -20.88 -3.17
C VAL A 130 0.74 -20.23 -3.24
N TYR A 131 0.59 -19.22 -4.10
CA TYR A 131 -0.61 -18.40 -4.17
C TYR A 131 -1.80 -19.14 -4.78
N ARG A 132 -1.61 -19.89 -5.88
CA ARG A 132 -2.68 -20.59 -6.61
C ARG A 132 -3.07 -21.93 -6.01
N GLU A 133 -2.29 -22.47 -5.06
CA GLU A 133 -2.58 -23.75 -4.40
C GLU A 133 -2.91 -24.83 -5.41
N PHE A 134 -2.00 -25.11 -6.35
CA PHE A 134 -2.20 -26.14 -7.38
C PHE A 134 -2.57 -27.49 -6.78
N LYS A 135 -3.66 -28.09 -7.27
CA LYS A 135 -4.17 -29.38 -6.78
C LYS A 135 -3.34 -30.56 -7.28
N ASP A 136 -2.70 -30.42 -8.43
CA ASP A 136 -1.92 -31.46 -9.10
C ASP A 136 -0.82 -30.89 -9.98
N VAL A 137 0.09 -31.77 -10.42
CA VAL A 137 1.21 -31.42 -11.29
C VAL A 137 0.73 -30.98 -12.68
N SER A 138 -0.36 -31.51 -13.17
CA SER A 138 -0.92 -31.17 -14.48
C SER A 138 -1.31 -29.68 -14.55
N THR A 139 -2.05 -29.20 -13.56
CA THR A 139 -2.46 -27.80 -13.43
C THR A 139 -1.22 -26.87 -13.32
N PHE A 140 -0.18 -27.32 -12.60
CA PHE A 140 1.08 -26.60 -12.49
C PHE A 140 1.82 -26.53 -13.83
N MET A 141 1.87 -27.64 -14.58
CA MET A 141 2.48 -27.67 -15.91
C MET A 141 1.78 -26.75 -16.90
N ASP A 142 0.46 -26.60 -16.83
CA ASP A 142 -0.29 -25.70 -17.69
C ASP A 142 0.04 -24.24 -17.40
N GLU A 143 0.34 -23.90 -16.14
CA GLU A 143 0.83 -22.56 -15.79
C GLU A 143 2.23 -22.31 -16.38
N LEU A 144 3.12 -23.30 -16.32
CA LEU A 144 4.47 -23.20 -16.91
C LEU A 144 4.44 -23.01 -18.42
N LYS A 145 3.54 -23.67 -19.14
CA LYS A 145 3.40 -23.53 -20.60
C LYS A 145 3.16 -22.10 -21.06
N LYS A 146 2.57 -21.23 -20.21
CA LYS A 146 2.36 -19.82 -20.52
C LYS A 146 3.66 -19.03 -20.74
N PHE A 147 4.80 -19.55 -20.28
CA PHE A 147 6.12 -18.96 -20.46
C PHE A 147 6.97 -19.64 -21.54
N MET A 148 6.53 -20.77 -22.06
CA MET A 148 7.27 -21.55 -23.06
C MET A 148 6.90 -21.18 -24.50
N ASN A 149 5.94 -20.30 -24.70
CA ASN A 149 5.46 -19.85 -26.02
C ASN A 149 5.95 -18.44 -26.36
#